data_17122eb40fc0c55bb495b6e6321a5e10
#
_entry.id   17122eb40fc0c55bb495b6e6321a5e10
#
_cell.length_a   1.000
_cell.length_b   1.000
_cell.length_c   1.000
_cell.angle_alpha   90.00
_cell.angle_beta   90.00
_cell.angle_gamma   90.00
#
_symmetry.space_group_name_H-M   'P 1'
#
loop_
_entity.id
_entity.type
_entity.pdbx_description
1 polymer ?
#
loop_
_entity_poly.entity_id
_entity_poly.type
_entity_poly.pdbx_seq_one_letter_code
_entity_poly.pdbx_strand_id
1 'polypeptide(L)'
;MSEQDLNKNNEKAEAEKETTVNETAEVAKAKEAEKAAENKTEMKVEKKEEAKAETGKEPFKKIKVIVVTSGKGGVGKTTSSAAIATGLAQKGHKTAVLDFDVGLRNLDLIMGCERRVVYDFINVIQDEAKLNQALIKDRHVDNLYVLPASQTKDKDALTEEGVEKVLRELDDMNFEYVVCDSPAGIETGALMALYFADEAIVTTNPEVSSVRDSDRIIGILNAKSRRSELGMEPVTAKLLLTRYVPSRVKKAEMLSVEDVQDLLTIPLLGVIPESADVLKASNAGNPIILDTESDAGKAYADAVERLLGNEVPLRFVTEKKGFLSKLLGKGK
;
A
#
# COMPACT_ATOMS: atom_id res chain seq x y z
N MET A 1 -14.51 69.27 -31.31
CA MET A 1 -13.98 67.96 -30.86
C MET A 1 -12.47 68.11 -30.80
N SER A 2 -11.91 68.08 -29.60
CA SER A 2 -10.47 68.31 -29.37
C SER A 2 -9.66 67.04 -29.66
N GLU A 3 -8.41 67.20 -30.08
CA GLU A 3 -7.48 66.09 -30.29
C GLU A 3 -7.38 65.12 -29.11
N GLN A 4 -7.73 65.53 -27.87
CA GLN A 4 -7.77 64.74 -26.67
C GLN A 4 -8.95 63.73 -26.64
N ASP A 5 -10.05 63.99 -27.33
CA ASP A 5 -11.20 63.07 -27.42
C ASP A 5 -10.98 61.96 -28.44
N LEU A 6 -10.19 62.20 -29.49
CA LEU A 6 -9.80 61.22 -30.49
C LEU A 6 -8.77 60.19 -29.92
N ASN A 7 -7.87 60.64 -29.06
CA ASN A 7 -6.86 59.74 -28.44
C ASN A 7 -7.45 58.79 -27.42
N LYS A 8 -8.42 59.26 -26.59
CA LYS A 8 -9.16 58.41 -25.62
C LYS A 8 -10.02 57.34 -26.29
N ASN A 9 -10.59 57.63 -27.48
CA ASN A 9 -11.36 56.63 -28.18
C ASN A 9 -10.49 55.56 -28.89
N ASN A 10 -9.28 55.92 -29.30
CA ASN A 10 -8.33 54.93 -29.84
C ASN A 10 -7.75 54.02 -28.75
N GLU A 11 -7.38 54.54 -27.59
CA GLU A 11 -6.90 53.71 -26.45
C GLU A 11 -7.96 52.73 -25.95
N LYS A 12 -9.26 53.15 -25.94
CA LYS A 12 -10.35 52.26 -25.58
C LYS A 12 -10.62 51.17 -26.60
N ALA A 13 -10.46 51.44 -27.90
CA ALA A 13 -10.61 50.46 -28.96
C ALA A 13 -9.45 49.44 -29.03
N GLU A 14 -8.23 49.87 -28.65
CA GLU A 14 -7.10 48.96 -28.54
C GLU A 14 -7.20 48.05 -27.29
N ALA A 15 -7.65 48.58 -26.13
CA ALA A 15 -7.86 47.78 -24.91
C ALA A 15 -8.99 46.73 -25.10
N GLU A 16 -10.09 47.08 -25.80
CA GLU A 16 -11.14 46.10 -26.13
C GLU A 16 -10.69 45.04 -27.14
N LYS A 17 -9.78 45.34 -28.06
CA LYS A 17 -9.18 44.33 -28.95
C LYS A 17 -8.20 43.41 -28.24
N GLU A 18 -7.38 43.90 -27.31
CA GLU A 18 -6.48 43.06 -26.50
C GLU A 18 -7.25 42.11 -25.57
N THR A 19 -8.36 42.55 -24.98
CA THR A 19 -9.20 41.72 -24.10
C THR A 19 -9.86 40.58 -24.89
N THR A 20 -10.37 40.89 -26.11
CA THR A 20 -11.01 39.86 -26.97
C THR A 20 -10.00 38.85 -27.54
N VAL A 21 -8.75 39.24 -27.80
CA VAL A 21 -7.68 38.35 -28.25
C VAL A 21 -7.21 37.44 -27.13
N ASN A 22 -7.15 37.93 -25.88
CA ASN A 22 -6.81 37.11 -24.71
C ASN A 22 -7.91 36.09 -24.37
N GLU A 23 -9.18 36.47 -24.40
CA GLU A 23 -10.30 35.53 -24.17
C GLU A 23 -10.36 34.43 -25.25
N THR A 24 -10.12 34.77 -26.51
CA THR A 24 -10.07 33.74 -27.58
C THR A 24 -8.86 32.82 -27.46
N ALA A 25 -7.72 33.30 -26.96
CA ALA A 25 -6.52 32.48 -26.74
C ALA A 25 -6.69 31.54 -25.53
N GLU A 26 -7.38 31.97 -24.45
CA GLU A 26 -7.71 31.10 -23.30
C GLU A 26 -8.72 30.00 -23.67
N VAL A 27 -9.75 30.34 -24.44
CA VAL A 27 -10.74 29.35 -24.93
C VAL A 27 -10.08 28.33 -25.88
N ALA A 28 -9.13 28.76 -26.71
CA ALA A 28 -8.38 27.85 -27.58
C ALA A 28 -7.49 26.90 -26.77
N LYS A 29 -6.78 27.40 -25.76
CA LYS A 29 -5.96 26.56 -24.85
C LYS A 29 -6.81 25.57 -24.02
N ALA A 30 -8.00 25.99 -23.56
CA ALA A 30 -8.92 25.11 -22.86
C ALA A 30 -9.41 23.96 -23.75
N LYS A 31 -9.77 24.24 -25.00
CA LYS A 31 -10.17 23.22 -25.99
C LYS A 31 -9.04 22.29 -26.41
N GLU A 32 -7.80 22.78 -26.50
CA GLU A 32 -6.63 21.92 -26.74
C GLU A 32 -6.33 21.00 -25.54
N ALA A 33 -6.48 21.51 -24.31
CA ALA A 33 -6.31 20.70 -23.10
C ALA A 33 -7.40 19.62 -22.95
N GLU A 34 -8.66 19.95 -23.31
CA GLU A 34 -9.78 18.99 -23.30
C GLU A 34 -9.57 17.89 -24.37
N LYS A 35 -9.17 18.26 -25.57
CA LYS A 35 -8.85 17.33 -26.65
C LYS A 35 -7.63 16.46 -26.36
N ALA A 36 -6.64 16.98 -25.63
CA ALA A 36 -5.48 16.22 -25.17
C ALA A 36 -5.85 15.22 -24.06
N ALA A 37 -6.85 15.56 -23.22
CA ALA A 37 -7.38 14.66 -22.18
C ALA A 37 -8.24 13.53 -22.82
N GLU A 38 -9.08 13.85 -23.80
CA GLU A 38 -9.85 12.85 -24.56
C GLU A 38 -8.94 11.88 -25.32
N ASN A 39 -7.94 12.36 -26.04
CA ASN A 39 -6.95 11.52 -26.73
C ASN A 39 -6.16 10.62 -25.78
N LYS A 40 -5.81 11.12 -24.56
CA LYS A 40 -5.17 10.28 -23.54
C LYS A 40 -6.08 9.16 -23.04
N THR A 41 -7.38 9.44 -22.95
CA THR A 41 -8.38 8.46 -22.51
C THR A 41 -8.61 7.38 -23.58
N GLU A 42 -8.72 7.77 -24.84
CA GLU A 42 -8.85 6.85 -25.97
C GLU A 42 -7.60 5.96 -26.14
N MET A 43 -6.40 6.52 -26.08
CA MET A 43 -5.15 5.74 -26.11
C MET A 43 -5.03 4.76 -24.92
N LYS A 44 -5.60 5.09 -23.74
CA LYS A 44 -5.63 4.17 -22.60
C LYS A 44 -6.62 3.03 -22.81
N VAL A 45 -7.75 3.28 -23.46
CA VAL A 45 -8.74 2.25 -23.78
C VAL A 45 -8.19 1.31 -24.85
N GLU A 46 -7.61 1.83 -25.93
CA GLU A 46 -6.98 1.02 -26.98
C GLU A 46 -5.85 0.13 -26.45
N LYS A 47 -4.95 0.67 -25.63
CA LYS A 47 -3.88 -0.11 -24.99
C LYS A 47 -4.40 -1.22 -24.06
N LYS A 48 -5.54 -0.99 -23.38
CA LYS A 48 -6.19 -2.02 -22.56
C LYS A 48 -6.80 -3.14 -23.40
N GLU A 49 -7.39 -2.80 -24.53
CA GLU A 49 -7.98 -3.78 -25.46
C GLU A 49 -6.89 -4.58 -26.18
N GLU A 50 -5.81 -3.95 -26.63
CA GLU A 50 -4.64 -4.62 -27.22
C GLU A 50 -3.96 -5.57 -26.22
N ALA A 51 -3.69 -5.11 -24.97
CA ALA A 51 -3.09 -5.95 -23.94
C ALA A 51 -4.00 -7.14 -23.55
N LYS A 52 -5.31 -6.95 -23.54
CA LYS A 52 -6.30 -8.02 -23.31
C LYS A 52 -6.29 -9.05 -24.44
N ALA A 53 -6.12 -8.61 -25.69
CA ALA A 53 -6.04 -9.49 -26.87
C ALA A 53 -4.73 -10.30 -26.90
N GLU A 54 -3.62 -9.74 -26.40
CA GLU A 54 -2.32 -10.41 -26.39
C GLU A 54 -2.15 -11.40 -25.22
N THR A 55 -2.65 -11.08 -24.03
CA THR A 55 -2.39 -11.88 -22.82
C THR A 55 -3.55 -12.75 -22.37
N GLY A 56 -4.76 -12.50 -22.84
CA GLY A 56 -6.00 -13.16 -22.38
C GLY A 56 -6.36 -12.86 -20.90
N LYS A 57 -5.62 -11.98 -20.23
CA LYS A 57 -5.81 -11.61 -18.82
C LYS A 57 -6.77 -10.42 -18.69
N GLU A 58 -7.61 -10.44 -17.66
CA GLU A 58 -8.54 -9.35 -17.36
C GLU A 58 -8.26 -8.76 -15.96
N PRO A 59 -8.47 -7.45 -15.76
CA PRO A 59 -8.42 -6.86 -14.41
C PRO A 59 -9.39 -7.56 -13.46
N PHE A 60 -9.07 -7.58 -12.17
CA PHE A 60 -10.04 -7.94 -11.15
C PHE A 60 -11.14 -6.87 -11.08
N LYS A 61 -12.37 -7.28 -10.76
CA LYS A 61 -13.56 -6.40 -10.83
C LYS A 61 -13.80 -5.64 -9.55
N LYS A 62 -13.49 -6.25 -8.40
CA LYS A 62 -13.85 -5.76 -7.06
C LYS A 62 -12.67 -5.71 -6.12
N ILE A 63 -11.81 -6.75 -6.13
CA ILE A 63 -10.70 -6.82 -5.20
C ILE A 63 -9.62 -5.79 -5.52
N LYS A 64 -9.07 -5.20 -4.47
CA LYS A 64 -7.82 -4.46 -4.49
C LYS A 64 -6.73 -5.30 -3.81
N VAL A 65 -5.70 -5.66 -4.56
CA VAL A 65 -4.58 -6.45 -4.06
C VAL A 65 -3.51 -5.52 -3.49
N ILE A 66 -3.23 -5.66 -2.19
CA ILE A 66 -2.21 -4.89 -1.47
C ILE A 66 -1.09 -5.85 -1.08
N VAL A 67 0.13 -5.60 -1.54
CA VAL A 67 1.28 -6.37 -1.09
C VAL A 67 2.01 -5.64 0.04
N VAL A 68 2.33 -6.35 1.11
CA VAL A 68 3.24 -5.86 2.15
C VAL A 68 4.60 -6.51 1.91
N THR A 69 5.59 -5.71 1.56
CA THR A 69 6.89 -6.18 1.10
C THR A 69 8.05 -5.44 1.77
N SER A 70 9.26 -5.98 1.65
CA SER A 70 10.50 -5.32 2.10
C SER A 70 11.72 -5.93 1.44
N GLY A 71 12.78 -5.14 1.33
CA GLY A 71 14.07 -5.63 0.88
C GLY A 71 14.82 -6.49 1.91
N LYS A 72 14.47 -6.38 3.22
CA LYS A 72 15.20 -7.02 4.32
C LYS A 72 14.27 -7.85 5.21
N GLY A 73 14.77 -8.98 5.73
CA GLY A 73 14.06 -9.80 6.71
C GLY A 73 13.96 -9.13 8.08
N GLY A 74 12.92 -9.47 8.86
CA GLY A 74 12.77 -9.01 10.24
C GLY A 74 12.33 -7.55 10.44
N VAL A 75 11.96 -6.84 9.38
CA VAL A 75 11.47 -5.44 9.48
C VAL A 75 9.99 -5.33 9.88
N GLY A 76 9.28 -6.45 10.07
CA GLY A 76 7.89 -6.44 10.56
C GLY A 76 6.84 -6.58 9.45
N LYS A 77 7.15 -7.16 8.28
CA LYS A 77 6.16 -7.40 7.20
C LYS A 77 4.93 -8.15 7.68
N THR A 78 5.11 -9.38 8.15
CA THR A 78 3.99 -10.24 8.58
C THR A 78 3.14 -9.59 9.67
N THR A 79 3.77 -8.89 10.62
CA THR A 79 3.06 -8.08 11.63
C THR A 79 2.24 -6.97 10.97
N SER A 80 2.81 -6.31 9.97
CA SER A 80 2.13 -5.23 9.23
C SER A 80 1.01 -5.78 8.36
N SER A 81 1.21 -6.93 7.68
CA SER A 81 0.18 -7.61 6.89
C SER A 81 -1.01 -7.99 7.76
N ALA A 82 -0.76 -8.62 8.90
CA ALA A 82 -1.80 -8.96 9.88
C ALA A 82 -2.53 -7.71 10.39
N ALA A 83 -1.81 -6.66 10.78
CA ALA A 83 -2.41 -5.43 11.31
C ALA A 83 -3.24 -4.68 10.25
N ILE A 84 -2.72 -4.51 9.03
CA ILE A 84 -3.42 -3.83 7.92
C ILE A 84 -4.68 -4.59 7.53
N ALA A 85 -4.60 -5.92 7.33
CA ALA A 85 -5.75 -6.73 6.97
C ALA A 85 -6.84 -6.69 8.06
N THR A 86 -6.44 -6.81 9.33
CA THR A 86 -7.34 -6.70 10.46
C THR A 86 -8.01 -5.32 10.53
N GLY A 87 -7.25 -4.25 10.31
CA GLY A 87 -7.78 -2.89 10.35
C GLY A 87 -8.76 -2.60 9.21
N LEU A 88 -8.49 -3.08 7.99
CA LEU A 88 -9.41 -2.98 6.86
C LEU A 88 -10.73 -3.71 7.17
N ALA A 89 -10.65 -4.91 7.73
CA ALA A 89 -11.83 -5.69 8.12
C ALA A 89 -12.62 -5.02 9.27
N GLN A 90 -11.94 -4.40 10.26
CA GLN A 90 -12.59 -3.61 11.31
C GLN A 90 -13.35 -2.39 10.75
N LYS A 91 -12.93 -1.86 9.59
CA LYS A 91 -13.63 -0.78 8.87
C LYS A 91 -14.83 -1.29 8.04
N GLY A 92 -15.13 -2.56 8.11
CA GLY A 92 -16.28 -3.19 7.45
C GLY A 92 -15.96 -3.81 6.09
N HIS A 93 -14.73 -3.69 5.60
CA HIS A 93 -14.31 -4.24 4.30
C HIS A 93 -14.05 -5.74 4.40
N LYS A 94 -14.65 -6.53 3.52
CA LYS A 94 -14.38 -7.97 3.43
C LYS A 94 -12.96 -8.20 2.92
N THR A 95 -12.07 -8.68 3.81
CA THR A 95 -10.63 -8.73 3.60
C THR A 95 -10.09 -10.16 3.74
N ALA A 96 -9.24 -10.59 2.81
CA ALA A 96 -8.43 -11.79 2.94
C ALA A 96 -6.96 -11.41 3.13
N VAL A 97 -6.24 -12.10 4.00
CA VAL A 97 -4.79 -12.01 4.10
C VAL A 97 -4.17 -13.35 3.70
N LEU A 98 -3.25 -13.30 2.72
CA LEU A 98 -2.62 -14.46 2.09
C LEU A 98 -1.14 -14.49 2.45
N ASP A 99 -0.64 -15.64 2.89
CA ASP A 99 0.76 -15.86 3.20
C ASP A 99 1.51 -16.44 1.99
N PHE A 100 2.44 -15.67 1.41
CA PHE A 100 3.28 -16.06 0.29
C PHE A 100 4.63 -16.64 0.71
N ASP A 101 4.90 -16.74 2.04
CA ASP A 101 6.17 -17.27 2.57
C ASP A 101 6.11 -18.81 2.71
N VAL A 102 6.03 -19.48 1.55
CA VAL A 102 5.97 -20.95 1.47
C VAL A 102 7.20 -21.56 2.14
N GLY A 103 6.96 -22.49 3.06
CA GLY A 103 7.98 -23.19 3.85
C GLY A 103 8.16 -22.64 5.27
N LEU A 104 7.91 -21.34 5.54
CA LEU A 104 8.05 -20.77 6.89
C LEU A 104 6.72 -20.61 7.63
N ARG A 105 5.66 -20.17 6.96
CA ARG A 105 4.31 -20.04 7.51
C ARG A 105 4.27 -19.34 8.89
N ASN A 106 4.38 -18.03 8.91
CA ASN A 106 4.40 -17.22 10.13
C ASN A 106 3.11 -16.43 10.36
N LEU A 107 2.33 -16.19 9.32
CA LEU A 107 1.14 -15.35 9.39
C LEU A 107 0.05 -15.96 10.28
N ASP A 108 -0.19 -17.26 10.18
CA ASP A 108 -1.20 -17.98 10.98
C ASP A 108 -0.89 -17.98 12.49
N LEU A 109 0.39 -17.94 12.87
CA LEU A 109 0.82 -17.77 14.26
C LEU A 109 0.43 -16.39 14.79
N ILE A 110 0.73 -15.32 14.03
CA ILE A 110 0.39 -13.94 14.42
C ILE A 110 -1.13 -13.74 14.46
N MET A 111 -1.86 -14.42 13.56
CA MET A 111 -3.32 -14.39 13.52
C MET A 111 -4.00 -15.37 14.50
N GLY A 112 -3.22 -16.18 15.23
CA GLY A 112 -3.71 -17.16 16.22
C GLY A 112 -4.64 -18.22 15.62
N CYS A 113 -4.41 -18.62 14.37
CA CYS A 113 -5.23 -19.60 13.67
C CYS A 113 -4.46 -20.87 13.27
N GLU A 114 -3.22 -21.06 13.74
CA GLU A 114 -2.31 -22.15 13.35
C GLU A 114 -2.92 -23.55 13.60
N ARG A 115 -3.73 -23.70 14.64
CA ARG A 115 -4.40 -24.98 14.98
C ARG A 115 -5.66 -25.24 14.16
N ARG A 116 -6.09 -24.28 13.33
CA ARG A 116 -7.28 -24.37 12.49
C ARG A 116 -6.94 -24.61 11.04
N VAL A 117 -5.66 -24.66 10.70
CA VAL A 117 -5.19 -24.92 9.33
C VAL A 117 -5.38 -26.41 9.00
N VAL A 118 -6.28 -26.66 8.04
CA VAL A 118 -6.53 -28.00 7.46
C VAL A 118 -5.96 -28.06 6.06
N TYR A 119 -6.20 -27.04 5.28
CA TYR A 119 -5.69 -26.83 3.92
C TYR A 119 -4.97 -25.49 3.84
N ASP A 120 -4.03 -25.39 2.95
CA ASP A 120 -3.20 -24.22 2.72
C ASP A 120 -3.34 -23.66 1.29
N PHE A 121 -2.64 -22.59 0.99
CA PHE A 121 -2.66 -21.92 -0.30
C PHE A 121 -2.30 -22.86 -1.45
N ILE A 122 -1.29 -23.71 -1.28
CA ILE A 122 -0.83 -24.62 -2.32
C ILE A 122 -1.85 -25.73 -2.58
N ASN A 123 -2.55 -26.24 -1.54
CA ASN A 123 -3.63 -27.19 -1.75
C ASN A 123 -4.74 -26.63 -2.65
N VAL A 124 -5.05 -25.33 -2.55
CA VAL A 124 -6.02 -24.67 -3.42
C VAL A 124 -5.48 -24.54 -4.85
N ILE A 125 -4.24 -24.11 -5.00
CA ILE A 125 -3.57 -24.01 -6.32
C ILE A 125 -3.57 -25.34 -7.05
N GLN A 126 -3.27 -26.43 -6.33
CA GLN A 126 -3.17 -27.80 -6.87
C GLN A 126 -4.53 -28.54 -6.99
N ASP A 127 -5.65 -27.86 -6.74
CA ASP A 127 -7.00 -28.46 -6.74
C ASP A 127 -7.20 -29.59 -5.71
N GLU A 128 -6.33 -29.68 -4.69
CA GLU A 128 -6.45 -30.63 -3.57
C GLU A 128 -7.54 -30.18 -2.57
N ALA A 129 -7.88 -28.89 -2.54
CA ALA A 129 -8.95 -28.31 -1.73
C ALA A 129 -9.63 -27.14 -2.45
N LYS A 130 -10.89 -26.88 -2.09
CA LYS A 130 -11.58 -25.67 -2.53
C LYS A 130 -11.16 -24.48 -1.67
N LEU A 131 -11.13 -23.26 -2.24
CA LEU A 131 -10.74 -22.05 -1.53
C LEU A 131 -11.55 -21.84 -0.23
N ASN A 132 -12.85 -22.07 -0.23
CA ASN A 132 -13.68 -21.92 0.97
C ASN A 132 -13.38 -22.93 2.08
N GLN A 133 -12.65 -24.02 1.80
CA GLN A 133 -12.20 -25.00 2.80
C GLN A 133 -10.83 -24.60 3.40
N ALA A 134 -10.00 -23.86 2.65
CA ALA A 134 -8.69 -23.38 3.08
C ALA A 134 -8.76 -22.02 3.76
N LEU A 135 -9.74 -21.17 3.41
CA LEU A 135 -9.96 -19.88 4.05
C LEU A 135 -10.41 -20.05 5.50
N ILE A 136 -9.64 -19.49 6.42
CA ILE A 136 -9.89 -19.50 7.85
C ILE A 136 -10.50 -18.17 8.25
N LYS A 137 -11.79 -18.14 8.62
CA LYS A 137 -12.43 -16.94 9.16
C LYS A 137 -11.77 -16.57 10.49
N ASP A 138 -11.40 -15.29 10.65
CA ASP A 138 -10.85 -14.78 11.90
C ASP A 138 -11.87 -14.89 13.05
N ARG A 139 -11.37 -15.05 14.27
CA ARG A 139 -12.21 -15.19 15.47
C ARG A 139 -12.57 -13.88 16.14
N HIS A 140 -11.83 -12.81 15.85
CA HIS A 140 -11.98 -11.49 16.46
C HIS A 140 -12.69 -10.49 15.57
N VAL A 141 -12.54 -10.65 14.25
CA VAL A 141 -13.06 -9.70 13.25
C VAL A 141 -13.84 -10.44 12.16
N ASP A 142 -15.13 -10.14 12.05
CA ASP A 142 -16.06 -10.92 11.21
C ASP A 142 -15.75 -10.94 9.71
N ASN A 143 -15.23 -9.86 9.17
CA ASN A 143 -14.96 -9.73 7.73
C ASN A 143 -13.52 -10.12 7.35
N LEU A 144 -12.76 -10.74 8.26
CA LEU A 144 -11.36 -11.11 8.04
C LEU A 144 -11.21 -12.62 7.82
N TYR A 145 -10.44 -12.96 6.79
CA TYR A 145 -10.11 -14.33 6.43
C TYR A 145 -8.61 -14.48 6.20
N VAL A 146 -8.06 -15.63 6.59
CA VAL A 146 -6.64 -15.97 6.45
C VAL A 146 -6.50 -17.16 5.51
N LEU A 147 -5.62 -17.07 4.52
CA LEU A 147 -5.16 -18.18 3.70
C LEU A 147 -3.69 -18.43 4.02
N PRO A 148 -3.37 -19.48 4.79
CA PRO A 148 -2.00 -19.73 5.23
C PRO A 148 -1.12 -20.29 4.11
N ALA A 149 0.19 -20.05 4.19
CA ALA A 149 1.18 -20.70 3.33
C ALA A 149 1.30 -22.19 3.64
N SER A 150 1.85 -22.95 2.68
CA SER A 150 2.23 -24.35 2.91
C SER A 150 3.56 -24.45 3.67
N GLN A 151 3.61 -25.40 4.60
CA GLN A 151 4.87 -25.78 5.30
C GLN A 151 5.61 -26.92 4.61
N THR A 152 4.92 -27.72 3.82
CA THR A 152 5.40 -29.01 3.31
C THR A 152 5.66 -29.03 1.81
N LYS A 153 5.16 -28.05 1.09
CA LYS A 153 5.32 -27.94 -0.37
C LYS A 153 6.47 -26.99 -0.72
N ASP A 154 7.05 -27.20 -1.88
CA ASP A 154 8.12 -26.36 -2.41
C ASP A 154 7.59 -25.01 -2.93
N LYS A 155 8.47 -24.01 -2.95
CA LYS A 155 8.15 -22.65 -3.45
C LYS A 155 7.73 -22.66 -4.92
N ASP A 156 8.20 -23.62 -5.71
CA ASP A 156 7.87 -23.76 -7.13
C ASP A 156 6.40 -24.19 -7.37
N ALA A 157 5.71 -24.65 -6.32
CA ALA A 157 4.27 -24.94 -6.38
C ALA A 157 3.41 -23.67 -6.44
N LEU A 158 3.99 -22.50 -6.13
CA LEU A 158 3.33 -21.20 -6.22
C LEU A 158 3.44 -20.68 -7.67
N THR A 159 2.51 -21.05 -8.53
CA THR A 159 2.49 -20.66 -9.94
C THR A 159 1.64 -19.40 -10.17
N GLU A 160 1.92 -18.66 -11.25
CA GLU A 160 1.18 -17.45 -11.61
C GLU A 160 -0.31 -17.76 -11.88
N GLU A 161 -0.57 -18.81 -12.64
CA GLU A 161 -1.93 -19.26 -12.97
C GLU A 161 -2.71 -19.69 -11.71
N GLY A 162 -2.01 -20.37 -10.78
CA GLY A 162 -2.62 -20.79 -9.53
C GLY A 162 -2.96 -19.62 -8.61
N VAL A 163 -2.08 -18.63 -8.51
CA VAL A 163 -2.34 -17.40 -7.74
C VAL A 163 -3.47 -16.61 -8.39
N GLU A 164 -3.46 -16.44 -9.72
CA GLU A 164 -4.53 -15.73 -10.43
C GLU A 164 -5.88 -16.39 -10.21
N LYS A 165 -5.95 -17.73 -10.26
CA LYS A 165 -7.17 -18.51 -9.97
C LYS A 165 -7.70 -18.17 -8.57
N VAL A 166 -6.86 -18.22 -7.54
CA VAL A 166 -7.27 -17.92 -6.16
C VAL A 166 -7.76 -16.48 -6.03
N LEU A 167 -7.06 -15.51 -6.63
CA LEU A 167 -7.48 -14.11 -6.59
C LEU A 167 -8.82 -13.89 -7.32
N ARG A 168 -9.08 -14.59 -8.43
CA ARG A 168 -10.37 -14.53 -9.12
C ARG A 168 -11.49 -15.14 -8.30
N GLU A 169 -11.25 -16.27 -7.63
CA GLU A 169 -12.25 -16.86 -6.73
C GLU A 169 -12.58 -15.90 -5.56
N LEU A 170 -11.56 -15.18 -5.00
CA LEU A 170 -11.80 -14.16 -3.98
C LEU A 170 -12.63 -12.97 -4.53
N ASP A 171 -12.34 -12.54 -5.77
CA ASP A 171 -13.11 -11.49 -6.46
C ASP A 171 -14.59 -11.89 -6.65
N ASP A 172 -14.83 -13.13 -7.08
CA ASP A 172 -16.17 -13.70 -7.24
C ASP A 172 -16.91 -13.87 -5.89
N MET A 173 -16.17 -14.15 -4.81
CA MET A 173 -16.68 -14.20 -3.44
C MET A 173 -16.96 -12.83 -2.82
N ASN A 174 -16.82 -11.74 -3.56
CA ASN A 174 -17.00 -10.35 -3.15
C ASN A 174 -16.06 -9.90 -2.02
N PHE A 175 -14.81 -10.33 -2.02
CA PHE A 175 -13.79 -9.66 -1.24
C PHE A 175 -13.53 -8.27 -1.83
N GLU A 176 -13.19 -7.31 -0.95
CA GLU A 176 -12.84 -5.94 -1.35
C GLU A 176 -11.33 -5.74 -1.30
N TYR A 177 -10.65 -6.36 -0.33
CA TYR A 177 -9.20 -6.28 -0.19
C TYR A 177 -8.58 -7.68 -0.07
N VAL A 178 -7.45 -7.83 -0.72
CA VAL A 178 -6.55 -8.97 -0.53
C VAL A 178 -5.19 -8.43 -0.11
N VAL A 179 -4.75 -8.76 1.11
CA VAL A 179 -3.45 -8.36 1.63
C VAL A 179 -2.49 -9.54 1.49
N CYS A 180 -1.43 -9.37 0.69
CA CYS A 180 -0.42 -10.40 0.46
C CYS A 180 0.77 -10.16 1.39
N ASP A 181 1.02 -11.07 2.33
CA ASP A 181 2.25 -11.09 3.12
C ASP A 181 3.36 -11.74 2.30
N SER A 182 4.32 -10.94 1.83
CA SER A 182 5.41 -11.45 0.98
C SER A 182 6.61 -11.90 1.81
N PRO A 183 7.39 -12.90 1.37
CA PRO A 183 8.72 -13.12 1.91
C PRO A 183 9.62 -11.90 1.69
N ALA A 184 10.77 -11.85 2.38
CA ALA A 184 11.74 -10.77 2.21
C ALA A 184 12.48 -10.89 0.87
N GLY A 185 12.87 -9.75 0.29
CA GLY A 185 13.72 -9.71 -0.89
C GLY A 185 12.97 -9.97 -2.19
N ILE A 186 13.59 -10.73 -3.10
CA ILE A 186 13.17 -10.92 -4.49
C ILE A 186 13.06 -12.40 -4.88
N GLU A 187 12.82 -13.27 -3.92
CA GLU A 187 12.57 -14.69 -4.17
C GLU A 187 11.20 -14.89 -4.86
N THR A 188 10.96 -16.11 -5.39
CA THR A 188 9.76 -16.45 -6.16
C THR A 188 8.46 -15.98 -5.50
N GLY A 189 8.25 -16.26 -4.21
CA GLY A 189 7.03 -15.83 -3.50
C GLY A 189 6.88 -14.31 -3.40
N ALA A 190 8.01 -13.59 -3.20
CA ALA A 190 7.99 -12.12 -3.18
C ALA A 190 7.64 -11.56 -4.56
N LEU A 191 8.29 -12.05 -5.62
CA LEU A 191 8.02 -11.60 -7.00
C LEU A 191 6.58 -11.90 -7.41
N MET A 192 6.04 -13.06 -7.00
CA MET A 192 4.66 -13.44 -7.27
C MET A 192 3.67 -12.49 -6.60
N ALA A 193 3.87 -12.18 -5.31
CA ALA A 193 3.02 -11.22 -4.60
C ALA A 193 3.10 -9.81 -5.20
N LEU A 194 4.30 -9.35 -5.59
CA LEU A 194 4.53 -8.06 -6.24
C LEU A 194 3.86 -7.98 -7.62
N TYR A 195 3.88 -9.08 -8.39
CA TYR A 195 3.31 -9.12 -9.72
C TYR A 195 1.82 -8.81 -9.72
N PHE A 196 1.06 -9.36 -8.77
CA PHE A 196 -0.39 -9.16 -8.68
C PHE A 196 -0.83 -7.89 -7.97
N ALA A 197 0.09 -7.10 -7.40
CA ALA A 197 -0.23 -5.95 -6.58
C ALA A 197 -0.89 -4.80 -7.36
N ASP A 198 -1.92 -4.22 -6.79
CA ASP A 198 -2.47 -2.91 -7.16
C ASP A 198 -1.79 -1.79 -6.36
N GLU A 199 -1.48 -2.08 -5.10
CA GLU A 199 -0.79 -1.18 -4.18
C GLU A 199 0.26 -1.95 -3.38
N ALA A 200 1.43 -1.33 -3.13
CA ALA A 200 2.50 -1.92 -2.35
C ALA A 200 2.77 -1.10 -1.07
N ILE A 201 2.80 -1.77 0.07
CA ILE A 201 3.27 -1.20 1.33
C ILE A 201 4.70 -1.67 1.53
N VAL A 202 5.65 -0.77 1.28
CA VAL A 202 7.09 -1.03 1.45
C VAL A 202 7.43 -0.81 2.91
N THR A 203 7.63 -1.91 3.64
CA THR A 203 7.97 -1.90 5.06
C THR A 203 9.49 -1.86 5.24
N THR A 204 10.01 -0.88 5.97
CA THR A 204 11.44 -0.74 6.24
C THR A 204 11.71 -0.23 7.65
N ASN A 205 12.89 -0.54 8.18
CA ASN A 205 13.43 0.11 9.38
C ASN A 205 14.22 1.36 8.97
N PRO A 206 14.37 2.37 9.82
CA PRO A 206 15.13 3.57 9.56
C PRO A 206 16.66 3.34 9.69
N GLU A 207 17.16 2.37 8.93
CA GLU A 207 18.55 1.97 8.82
C GLU A 207 19.00 2.05 7.36
N VAL A 208 20.20 2.55 7.09
CA VAL A 208 20.72 2.77 5.72
C VAL A 208 20.63 1.50 4.86
N SER A 209 21.00 0.33 5.43
CA SER A 209 20.94 -0.94 4.70
C SER A 209 19.51 -1.33 4.32
N SER A 210 18.57 -1.19 5.27
CA SER A 210 17.15 -1.49 5.06
C SER A 210 16.51 -0.61 3.99
N VAL A 211 16.82 0.68 4.03
CA VAL A 211 16.33 1.67 3.06
C VAL A 211 16.86 1.38 1.66
N ARG A 212 18.17 1.06 1.52
CA ARG A 212 18.77 0.68 0.24
C ARG A 212 18.14 -0.59 -0.36
N ASP A 213 17.88 -1.59 0.47
CA ASP A 213 17.23 -2.83 0.02
C ASP A 213 15.77 -2.55 -0.40
N SER A 214 15.08 -1.61 0.26
CA SER A 214 13.73 -1.18 -0.08
C SER A 214 13.67 -0.44 -1.41
N ASP A 215 14.64 0.42 -1.72
CA ASP A 215 14.76 1.09 -3.01
C ASP A 215 14.82 0.09 -4.18
N ARG A 216 15.56 -1.00 -3.99
CA ARG A 216 15.62 -2.08 -4.98
C ARG A 216 14.26 -2.73 -5.24
N ILE A 217 13.44 -2.94 -4.19
CA ILE A 217 12.08 -3.49 -4.33
C ILE A 217 11.18 -2.53 -5.10
N ILE A 218 11.26 -1.22 -4.83
CA ILE A 218 10.50 -0.19 -5.55
C ILE A 218 10.84 -0.20 -7.04
N GLY A 219 12.13 -0.38 -7.39
CA GLY A 219 12.56 -0.52 -8.77
C GLY A 219 11.93 -1.73 -9.49
N ILE A 220 11.75 -2.86 -8.79
CA ILE A 220 11.13 -4.08 -9.35
C ILE A 220 9.62 -3.87 -9.56
N LEU A 221 8.92 -3.25 -8.60
CA LEU A 221 7.50 -2.92 -8.74
C LEU A 221 7.18 -2.14 -10.01
N ASN A 222 8.05 -1.20 -10.37
CA ASN A 222 7.89 -0.37 -11.55
C ASN A 222 8.20 -1.11 -12.86
N ALA A 223 9.00 -2.17 -12.81
CA ALA A 223 9.49 -2.87 -14.00
C ALA A 223 8.62 -4.05 -14.44
N LYS A 224 8.01 -4.77 -13.50
CA LYS A 224 7.30 -6.03 -13.75
C LYS A 224 6.07 -6.16 -12.87
N SER A 225 4.91 -5.85 -13.39
CA SER A 225 3.64 -6.09 -12.71
C SER A 225 2.56 -6.47 -13.72
N ARG A 226 1.56 -7.23 -13.25
CA ARG A 226 0.36 -7.53 -14.03
C ARG A 226 -0.35 -6.26 -14.54
N ARG A 227 -0.32 -5.19 -13.75
CA ARG A 227 -0.88 -3.88 -14.15
C ARG A 227 -0.16 -3.31 -15.38
N SER A 228 1.18 -3.44 -15.42
CA SER A 228 1.98 -3.01 -16.57
C SER A 228 1.62 -3.81 -17.82
N GLU A 229 1.48 -5.14 -17.72
CA GLU A 229 1.06 -6.00 -18.83
C GLU A 229 -0.35 -5.68 -19.35
N LEU A 230 -1.26 -5.27 -18.46
CA LEU A 230 -2.62 -4.86 -18.82
C LEU A 230 -2.73 -3.39 -19.27
N GLY A 231 -1.62 -2.66 -19.43
CA GLY A 231 -1.62 -1.23 -19.77
C GLY A 231 -2.37 -0.36 -18.75
N MET A 232 -2.42 -0.79 -17.48
CA MET A 232 -3.04 -0.04 -16.37
C MET A 232 -2.05 0.94 -15.75
N GLU A 233 -2.54 1.84 -14.88
CA GLU A 233 -1.69 2.71 -14.07
C GLU A 233 -0.70 1.88 -13.24
N PRO A 234 0.54 2.34 -13.05
CA PRO A 234 1.55 1.65 -12.25
C PRO A 234 1.09 1.30 -10.84
N VAL A 235 1.73 0.31 -10.23
CA VAL A 235 1.52 -0.02 -8.82
C VAL A 235 1.86 1.18 -7.95
N THR A 236 0.95 1.57 -7.06
CA THR A 236 1.21 2.66 -6.12
C THR A 236 1.99 2.14 -4.93
N ALA A 237 3.21 2.64 -4.70
CA ALA A 237 4.01 2.29 -3.53
C ALA A 237 3.82 3.30 -2.40
N LYS A 238 3.70 2.83 -1.15
CA LYS A 238 3.65 3.64 0.07
C LYS A 238 4.63 3.11 1.11
N LEU A 239 5.29 4.01 1.83
CA LEU A 239 6.27 3.70 2.86
C LEU A 239 5.60 3.44 4.21
N LEU A 240 5.91 2.30 4.83
CA LEU A 240 5.62 2.03 6.24
C LEU A 240 6.92 1.89 7.03
N LEU A 241 7.24 2.90 7.80
CA LEU A 241 8.46 2.93 8.61
C LEU A 241 8.19 2.28 9.95
N THR A 242 8.94 1.22 10.28
CA THR A 242 8.72 0.42 11.50
C THR A 242 9.91 0.50 12.47
N ARG A 243 9.69 0.10 13.73
CA ARG A 243 10.68 0.16 14.80
C ARG A 243 11.31 1.54 14.99
N TYR A 244 10.52 2.58 14.82
CA TYR A 244 10.98 3.95 14.93
C TYR A 244 11.16 4.36 16.39
N VAL A 245 12.32 4.97 16.69
CA VAL A 245 12.68 5.44 18.04
C VAL A 245 13.15 6.89 17.98
N PRO A 246 12.31 7.89 18.28
CA PRO A 246 12.65 9.31 18.14
C PRO A 246 13.92 9.74 18.91
N SER A 247 14.21 9.12 20.07
CA SER A 247 15.41 9.42 20.86
C SER A 247 16.70 8.99 20.16
N ARG A 248 16.68 7.92 19.36
CA ARG A 248 17.82 7.46 18.56
C ARG A 248 18.08 8.35 17.35
N VAL A 249 17.01 8.89 16.75
CA VAL A 249 17.15 9.89 15.67
C VAL A 249 17.88 11.13 16.16
N LYS A 250 17.53 11.66 17.34
CA LYS A 250 18.22 12.81 17.94
C LYS A 250 19.70 12.57 18.21
N LYS A 251 20.10 11.33 18.44
CA LYS A 251 21.49 10.93 18.67
C LYS A 251 22.23 10.58 17.38
N ALA A 252 21.58 10.73 16.21
CA ALA A 252 22.10 10.29 14.92
C ALA A 252 22.43 8.77 14.85
N GLU A 253 21.73 7.96 15.66
CA GLU A 253 21.85 6.50 15.68
C GLU A 253 20.80 5.83 14.74
N MET A 254 19.88 6.62 14.18
CA MET A 254 18.76 6.19 13.36
C MET A 254 18.42 7.30 12.35
N LEU A 255 18.05 6.93 11.12
CA LEU A 255 17.59 7.90 10.12
C LEU A 255 16.27 8.54 10.58
N SER A 256 16.09 9.82 10.24
CA SER A 256 14.80 10.50 10.42
C SER A 256 13.77 10.03 9.40
N VAL A 257 12.52 10.41 9.59
CA VAL A 257 11.43 10.15 8.62
C VAL A 257 11.75 10.87 7.31
N GLU A 258 12.19 12.10 7.39
CA GLU A 258 12.58 12.95 6.27
C GLU A 258 13.73 12.31 5.47
N ASP A 259 14.80 11.86 6.15
CA ASP A 259 15.93 11.18 5.49
C ASP A 259 15.48 9.96 4.67
N VAL A 260 14.57 9.15 5.25
CA VAL A 260 14.07 7.95 4.56
C VAL A 260 13.15 8.31 3.38
N GLN A 261 12.29 9.32 3.52
CA GLN A 261 11.43 9.78 2.44
C GLN A 261 12.23 10.38 1.28
N ASP A 262 13.28 11.16 1.57
CA ASP A 262 14.18 11.74 0.56
C ASP A 262 14.92 10.65 -0.24
N LEU A 263 15.29 9.55 0.43
CA LEU A 263 15.97 8.43 -0.22
C LEU A 263 15.03 7.58 -1.09
N LEU A 264 13.80 7.31 -0.64
CA LEU A 264 12.90 6.39 -1.31
C LEU A 264 11.89 7.08 -2.25
N THR A 265 11.66 8.38 -2.10
CA THR A 265 10.76 9.20 -2.93
C THR A 265 9.34 8.64 -3.10
N ILE A 266 8.82 7.91 -2.12
CA ILE A 266 7.47 7.38 -2.08
C ILE A 266 6.66 7.96 -0.91
N PRO A 267 5.33 8.09 -1.03
CA PRO A 267 4.47 8.64 0.02
C PRO A 267 4.56 7.84 1.32
N LEU A 268 4.61 8.54 2.47
CA LEU A 268 4.60 7.92 3.79
C LEU A 268 3.17 7.50 4.17
N LEU A 269 2.97 6.20 4.39
CA LEU A 269 1.73 5.64 4.93
C LEU A 269 1.67 5.77 6.45
N GLY A 270 2.79 5.50 7.15
CA GLY A 270 2.82 5.55 8.58
C GLY A 270 4.18 5.31 9.20
N VAL A 271 4.27 5.64 10.49
CA VAL A 271 5.45 5.40 11.34
C VAL A 271 5.02 4.59 12.54
N ILE A 272 5.52 3.37 12.64
CA ILE A 272 5.22 2.44 13.72
C ILE A 272 6.36 2.50 14.75
N PRO A 273 6.08 2.92 15.98
CA PRO A 273 7.11 2.98 17.00
C PRO A 273 7.60 1.58 17.40
N GLU A 274 8.84 1.47 17.84
CA GLU A 274 9.32 0.24 18.47
C GLU A 274 8.53 0.01 19.78
N SER A 275 7.97 -1.18 19.94
CA SER A 275 7.15 -1.54 21.09
C SER A 275 7.30 -3.00 21.45
N ALA A 276 7.47 -3.29 22.75
CA ALA A 276 7.42 -4.64 23.30
C ALA A 276 6.03 -5.30 23.16
N ASP A 277 4.98 -4.48 23.04
CA ASP A 277 3.61 -4.97 22.88
C ASP A 277 3.42 -5.73 21.57
N VAL A 278 4.19 -5.39 20.52
CA VAL A 278 4.16 -6.12 19.23
C VAL A 278 4.53 -7.58 19.43
N LEU A 279 5.63 -7.85 20.14
CA LEU A 279 6.05 -9.23 20.42
C LEU A 279 5.05 -9.96 21.32
N LYS A 280 4.53 -9.27 22.34
CA LYS A 280 3.52 -9.82 23.25
C LYS A 280 2.24 -10.18 22.51
N ALA A 281 1.74 -9.31 21.65
CA ALA A 281 0.55 -9.54 20.84
C ALA A 281 0.76 -10.71 19.86
N SER A 282 1.90 -10.75 19.15
CA SER A 282 2.25 -11.84 18.24
C SER A 282 2.32 -13.19 18.93
N ASN A 283 2.94 -13.27 20.13
CA ASN A 283 3.01 -14.50 20.92
C ASN A 283 1.64 -14.95 21.44
N ALA A 284 0.70 -14.03 21.58
CA ALA A 284 -0.68 -14.33 21.98
C ALA A 284 -1.58 -14.70 20.78
N GLY A 285 -1.06 -14.66 19.54
CA GLY A 285 -1.82 -14.89 18.32
C GLY A 285 -2.88 -13.80 18.09
N ASN A 286 -2.56 -12.55 18.41
CA ASN A 286 -3.43 -11.41 18.23
C ASN A 286 -2.71 -10.33 17.41
N PRO A 287 -3.26 -9.89 16.26
CA PRO A 287 -2.72 -8.74 15.54
C PRO A 287 -2.63 -7.50 16.45
N ILE A 288 -1.48 -6.82 16.45
CA ILE A 288 -1.21 -5.69 17.36
C ILE A 288 -2.23 -4.55 17.26
N ILE A 289 -2.89 -4.37 16.12
CA ILE A 289 -3.92 -3.35 15.92
C ILE A 289 -5.14 -3.54 16.83
N LEU A 290 -5.37 -4.76 17.35
CA LEU A 290 -6.44 -5.05 18.32
C LEU A 290 -6.15 -4.47 19.71
N ASP A 291 -4.87 -4.18 20.02
CA ASP A 291 -4.48 -3.49 21.24
C ASP A 291 -4.56 -1.97 21.06
N THR A 292 -5.75 -1.42 21.35
CA THR A 292 -6.05 0.02 21.22
C THR A 292 -5.32 0.89 22.24
N GLU A 293 -4.69 0.30 23.26
CA GLU A 293 -3.90 1.05 24.24
C GLU A 293 -2.43 1.17 23.81
N SER A 294 -1.93 0.20 23.06
CA SER A 294 -0.57 0.20 22.55
C SER A 294 -0.33 1.35 21.54
N ASP A 295 0.82 2.02 21.65
CA ASP A 295 1.25 3.03 20.68
C ASP A 295 1.41 2.43 19.26
N ALA A 296 1.90 1.19 19.17
CA ALA A 296 2.02 0.48 17.90
C ALA A 296 0.65 0.15 17.30
N GLY A 297 -0.31 -0.32 18.12
CA GLY A 297 -1.68 -0.57 17.68
C GLY A 297 -2.35 0.70 17.13
N LYS A 298 -2.23 1.81 17.86
CA LYS A 298 -2.72 3.14 17.42
C LYS A 298 -2.06 3.60 16.12
N ALA A 299 -0.75 3.36 15.95
CA ALA A 299 -0.04 3.74 14.73
C ALA A 299 -0.49 2.92 13.51
N TYR A 300 -0.76 1.63 13.67
CA TYR A 300 -1.35 0.81 12.61
C TYR A 300 -2.78 1.24 12.27
N ALA A 301 -3.61 1.58 13.26
CA ALA A 301 -4.95 2.12 13.02
C ALA A 301 -4.89 3.41 12.18
N ASP A 302 -3.96 4.34 12.49
CA ASP A 302 -3.73 5.54 11.70
C ASP A 302 -3.23 5.24 10.28
N ALA A 303 -2.39 4.23 10.12
CA ALA A 303 -1.91 3.80 8.81
C ALA A 303 -3.06 3.24 7.95
N VAL A 304 -3.98 2.47 8.53
CA VAL A 304 -5.19 1.98 7.86
C VAL A 304 -6.09 3.14 7.43
N GLU A 305 -6.30 4.13 8.28
CA GLU A 305 -7.08 5.32 7.91
C GLU A 305 -6.47 6.03 6.69
N ARG A 306 -5.14 6.24 6.67
CA ARG A 306 -4.45 6.86 5.52
C ARG A 306 -4.48 5.97 4.28
N LEU A 307 -4.48 4.64 4.45
CA LEU A 307 -4.63 3.70 3.35
C LEU A 307 -6.00 3.83 2.68
N LEU A 308 -7.03 4.09 3.46
CA LEU A 308 -8.40 4.36 3.02
C LEU A 308 -8.61 5.78 2.48
N GLY A 309 -7.57 6.64 2.51
CA GLY A 309 -7.61 8.01 1.98
C GLY A 309 -7.99 9.08 3.00
N ASN A 310 -8.12 8.74 4.29
CA ASN A 310 -8.42 9.70 5.34
C ASN A 310 -7.16 10.45 5.79
N GLU A 311 -7.27 11.74 6.03
CA GLU A 311 -6.18 12.56 6.57
C GLU A 311 -6.07 12.35 8.09
N VAL A 312 -4.98 11.70 8.53
CA VAL A 312 -4.69 11.46 9.94
C VAL A 312 -3.26 11.91 10.26
N PRO A 313 -3.03 12.71 11.33
CA PRO A 313 -1.69 13.16 11.69
C PRO A 313 -0.76 12.02 12.10
N LEU A 314 0.55 12.17 11.86
CA LEU A 314 1.58 11.25 12.37
C LEU A 314 1.82 11.51 13.86
N ARG A 315 1.57 10.53 14.71
CA ARG A 315 1.59 10.71 16.19
C ARG A 315 2.92 10.38 16.86
N PHE A 316 3.73 9.51 16.31
CA PHE A 316 4.86 8.88 17.02
C PHE A 316 6.23 9.25 16.43
N VAL A 317 6.31 10.35 15.70
CA VAL A 317 7.55 10.85 15.07
C VAL A 317 8.42 11.70 16.02
N THR A 318 7.84 12.19 17.12
CA THR A 318 8.56 12.99 18.15
C THR A 318 8.48 12.33 19.49
N GLU A 319 9.46 12.60 20.36
CA GLU A 319 9.41 12.15 21.76
C GLU A 319 8.20 12.72 22.50
N LYS A 320 7.53 11.85 23.28
CA LYS A 320 6.55 12.32 24.26
C LYS A 320 7.27 13.22 25.27
N LYS A 321 6.93 14.51 25.31
CA LYS A 321 7.44 15.43 26.36
C LYS A 321 6.97 14.87 27.71
N GLY A 322 7.90 14.37 28.50
CA GLY A 322 7.60 13.86 29.84
C GLY A 322 6.90 14.91 30.69
N PHE A 323 6.04 14.49 31.61
CA PHE A 323 5.28 15.36 32.52
C PHE A 323 6.17 16.38 33.26
N LEU A 324 7.40 16.00 33.59
CA LEU A 324 8.39 16.87 34.24
C LEU A 324 8.89 18.02 33.35
N SER A 325 8.95 17.87 32.03
CA SER A 325 9.33 18.96 31.13
C SER A 325 8.23 20.01 30.97
N LYS A 326 6.94 19.62 31.18
CA LYS A 326 5.82 20.58 31.25
C LYS A 326 5.83 21.40 32.55
N LEU A 327 6.38 20.86 33.63
CA LEU A 327 6.48 21.54 34.94
C LEU A 327 7.67 22.53 34.95
N LEU A 328 8.78 22.20 34.29
CA LEU A 328 10.02 23.00 34.27
C LEU A 328 10.04 24.04 33.12
N GLY A 329 9.14 23.97 32.15
CA GLY A 329 9.05 24.88 31.00
C GLY A 329 8.22 26.14 31.20
N LYS A 330 7.72 26.43 32.43
CA LYS A 330 7.06 27.69 32.79
C LYS A 330 7.97 28.58 33.63
N GLY A 331 9.09 28.96 33.05
CA GLY A 331 10.01 29.89 33.69
C GLY A 331 10.98 30.45 32.66
N LYS A 332 10.50 31.31 31.78
CA LYS A 332 11.15 32.54 31.26
C LYS A 332 10.18 33.28 30.33
#